data_5eb1537105c659a8aed1d81e301bdd38
#
_entry.id   5eb1537105c659a8aed1d81e301bdd38
#
_cell.length_a   1.000
_cell.length_b   1.000
_cell.length_c   1.000
_cell.angle_alpha   90.00
_cell.angle_beta   90.00
_cell.angle_gamma   90.00
#
_symmetry.space_group_name_H-M   'P 1'
#
loop_
_entity.id
_entity.type
_entity.pdbx_description
1 polymer ?
#
loop_
_entity_poly.entity_id
_entity_poly.type
_entity_poly.pdbx_seq_one_letter_code
_entity_poly.pdbx_strand_id
1 'polypeptide(L)'
;MKLNLHFAFFVTDYFIQENKIKYLYLMNYIKKLQQSDEFEYCEGATSEEIQIVETSLGVLLPEVYVKFLSECGSCNFGDTYINGVYKEDGILSYPIIELTKQLREELNLPDDFIVLNYEIDEYLILYKVSKTDHLNDSKVYDAEIHCNKDGNFVMSKPTLLFNSFDEYFEDFLELADDY
;
A
#
# COMPACT_ATOMS: atom_id res chain seq x y z
N MET A 1 34.40 -2.82 33.28
CA MET A 1 33.33 -2.12 32.56
C MET A 1 32.46 -3.16 31.87
N LYS A 2 31.41 -3.67 32.57
CA LYS A 2 30.43 -4.62 32.03
C LYS A 2 29.18 -3.82 31.72
N LEU A 3 29.08 -3.28 30.49
CA LEU A 3 27.89 -2.56 30.06
C LEU A 3 26.88 -3.52 29.44
N ASN A 4 25.78 -3.70 30.15
CA ASN A 4 24.38 -3.87 29.70
C ASN A 4 24.09 -4.65 28.40
N LEU A 5 24.45 -5.93 28.36
CA LEU A 5 23.79 -6.87 27.43
C LEU A 5 22.27 -7.02 27.76
N HIS A 6 21.86 -6.82 29.00
CA HIS A 6 20.45 -6.94 29.42
C HIS A 6 19.55 -5.85 28.84
N PHE A 7 20.05 -4.64 28.60
CA PHE A 7 19.25 -3.56 28.06
C PHE A 7 19.01 -3.70 26.55
N ALA A 8 19.99 -4.23 25.82
CA ALA A 8 19.85 -4.51 24.39
C ALA A 8 18.84 -5.64 24.11
N PHE A 9 18.80 -6.66 24.94
CA PHE A 9 17.81 -7.74 24.83
C PHE A 9 16.38 -7.26 25.15
N PHE A 10 16.19 -6.40 26.13
CA PHE A 10 14.85 -5.85 26.44
C PHE A 10 14.30 -4.95 25.34
N VAL A 11 15.14 -4.15 24.69
CA VAL A 11 14.71 -3.27 23.60
C VAL A 11 14.38 -4.07 22.35
N THR A 12 15.17 -5.09 22.01
CA THR A 12 14.87 -5.99 20.87
C THR A 12 13.62 -6.83 21.10
N ASP A 13 13.40 -7.36 22.29
CA ASP A 13 12.20 -8.13 22.61
C ASP A 13 10.94 -7.24 22.62
N TYR A 14 11.04 -5.99 23.06
CA TYR A 14 9.93 -5.03 23.01
C TYR A 14 9.56 -4.69 21.56
N PHE A 15 10.54 -4.38 20.70
CA PHE A 15 10.32 -4.13 19.27
C PHE A 15 9.73 -5.34 18.54
N ILE A 16 10.18 -6.55 18.85
CA ILE A 16 9.65 -7.79 18.26
C ILE A 16 8.22 -8.06 18.74
N GLN A 17 7.91 -7.78 19.99
CA GLN A 17 6.55 -7.92 20.55
C GLN A 17 5.59 -6.88 19.97
N GLU A 18 5.99 -5.62 19.85
CA GLU A 18 5.19 -4.55 19.28
C GLU A 18 4.85 -4.82 17.80
N ASN A 19 5.85 -5.21 17.01
CA ASN A 19 5.65 -5.62 15.62
C ASN A 19 4.73 -6.86 15.53
N LYS A 20 4.88 -7.85 16.41
CA LYS A 20 4.05 -9.06 16.41
C LYS A 20 2.60 -8.77 16.78
N ILE A 21 2.35 -7.80 17.66
CA ILE A 21 0.99 -7.34 18.03
C ILE A 21 0.38 -6.58 16.86
N LYS A 22 1.14 -5.71 16.19
CA LYS A 22 0.74 -4.97 15.01
C LYS A 22 0.34 -5.91 13.84
N TYR A 23 1.16 -6.96 13.59
CA TYR A 23 0.85 -8.00 12.62
C TYR A 23 -0.39 -8.84 12.96
N LEU A 24 -0.64 -9.10 14.26
CA LEU A 24 -1.84 -9.80 14.71
C LEU A 24 -3.10 -8.96 14.51
N TYR A 25 -2.98 -7.64 14.60
CA TYR A 25 -4.09 -6.70 14.41
C TYR A 25 -4.52 -6.67 12.93
N LEU A 26 -3.58 -6.53 12.01
CA LEU A 26 -3.84 -6.57 10.56
C LEU A 26 -4.51 -7.90 10.13
N MET A 27 -3.99 -9.04 10.61
CA MET A 27 -4.59 -10.36 10.34
C MET A 27 -6.02 -10.49 10.87
N ASN A 28 -6.37 -9.82 11.99
CA ASN A 28 -7.73 -9.84 12.52
C ASN A 28 -8.71 -9.02 11.67
N TYR A 29 -8.29 -7.88 11.12
CA TYR A 29 -9.12 -7.05 10.25
C TYR A 29 -9.45 -7.76 8.94
N ILE A 30 -8.46 -8.31 8.24
CA ILE A 30 -8.67 -9.07 7.00
C ILE A 30 -9.64 -10.23 7.23
N LYS A 31 -9.49 -10.98 8.33
CA LYS A 31 -10.43 -12.05 8.68
C LYS A 31 -11.85 -11.54 8.97
N LYS A 32 -11.98 -10.37 9.55
CA LYS A 32 -13.27 -9.76 9.86
C LYS A 32 -14.00 -9.35 8.57
N LEU A 33 -13.25 -8.79 7.61
CA LEU A 33 -13.80 -8.40 6.30
C LEU A 33 -14.02 -9.55 5.33
N GLN A 34 -13.26 -10.64 5.47
CA GLN A 34 -13.53 -11.88 4.73
C GLN A 34 -14.93 -12.46 5.04
N GLN A 35 -15.60 -11.98 6.07
CA GLN A 35 -16.98 -12.34 6.42
C GLN A 35 -18.02 -11.38 5.82
N SER A 36 -17.61 -10.32 5.15
CA SER A 36 -18.50 -9.42 4.44
C SER A 36 -18.66 -9.89 2.99
N ASP A 37 -19.90 -10.04 2.52
CA ASP A 37 -20.21 -10.43 1.15
C ASP A 37 -19.82 -9.34 0.12
N GLU A 38 -19.49 -8.13 0.58
CA GLU A 38 -19.14 -6.98 -0.26
C GLU A 38 -17.63 -6.78 -0.39
N PHE A 39 -16.83 -7.51 0.42
CA PHE A 39 -15.37 -7.41 0.36
C PHE A 39 -14.79 -8.46 -0.59
N GLU A 40 -14.17 -7.99 -1.65
CA GLU A 40 -13.44 -8.83 -2.60
C GLU A 40 -11.94 -8.65 -2.42
N TYR A 41 -11.19 -9.75 -2.50
CA TYR A 41 -9.72 -9.73 -2.44
C TYR A 41 -9.16 -10.86 -3.30
N CYS A 42 -7.95 -10.65 -3.80
CA CYS A 42 -7.26 -11.61 -4.63
C CYS A 42 -6.48 -12.64 -3.81
N GLU A 43 -5.99 -13.69 -4.48
CA GLU A 43 -4.96 -14.54 -3.89
C GLU A 43 -3.71 -13.72 -3.57
N GLY A 44 -3.07 -14.00 -2.43
CA GLY A 44 -1.84 -13.34 -2.04
C GLY A 44 -0.69 -13.55 -3.04
N ALA A 45 0.09 -12.50 -3.23
CA ALA A 45 1.25 -12.53 -4.12
C ALA A 45 2.43 -13.30 -3.50
N THR A 46 3.14 -14.08 -4.33
CA THR A 46 4.39 -14.74 -3.94
C THR A 46 5.54 -13.73 -3.82
N SER A 47 6.64 -14.15 -3.17
CA SER A 47 7.85 -13.33 -3.07
C SER A 47 8.43 -12.96 -4.44
N GLU A 48 8.33 -13.85 -5.41
CA GLU A 48 8.78 -13.63 -6.79
C GLU A 48 7.89 -12.59 -7.49
N GLU A 49 6.58 -12.64 -7.30
CA GLU A 49 5.63 -11.67 -7.86
C GLU A 49 5.84 -10.27 -7.25
N ILE A 50 6.10 -10.18 -5.95
CA ILE A 50 6.44 -8.93 -5.25
C ILE A 50 7.77 -8.37 -5.78
N GLN A 51 8.78 -9.21 -6.00
CA GLN A 51 10.06 -8.80 -6.57
C GLN A 51 9.92 -8.27 -8.00
N ILE A 52 8.96 -8.79 -8.79
CA ILE A 52 8.62 -8.24 -10.11
C ILE A 52 8.10 -6.80 -9.97
N VAL A 53 7.23 -6.53 -8.99
CA VAL A 53 6.73 -5.17 -8.71
C VAL A 53 7.89 -4.23 -8.39
N GLU A 54 8.73 -4.59 -7.41
CA GLU A 54 9.87 -3.77 -6.99
C GLU A 54 10.84 -3.48 -8.14
N THR A 55 11.20 -4.53 -8.89
CA THR A 55 12.13 -4.40 -10.03
C THR A 55 11.53 -3.54 -11.15
N SER A 56 10.25 -3.74 -11.47
CA SER A 56 9.57 -3.03 -12.56
C SER A 56 9.37 -1.55 -12.28
N LEU A 57 9.16 -1.19 -11.01
CA LEU A 57 8.98 0.21 -10.57
C LEU A 57 10.28 0.87 -10.12
N GLY A 58 11.37 0.09 -9.92
CA GLY A 58 12.67 0.56 -9.44
C GLY A 58 12.63 1.07 -7.99
N VAL A 59 11.87 0.41 -7.13
CA VAL A 59 11.65 0.78 -5.73
C VAL A 59 11.82 -0.42 -4.80
N LEU A 60 11.92 -0.14 -3.50
CA LEU A 60 11.80 -1.12 -2.42
C LEU A 60 10.47 -0.84 -1.71
N LEU A 61 9.61 -1.85 -1.65
CA LEU A 61 8.31 -1.73 -0.99
C LEU A 61 8.48 -1.82 0.53
N PRO A 62 7.76 -0.99 1.32
CA PRO A 62 7.73 -1.12 2.76
C PRO A 62 7.17 -2.47 3.21
N GLU A 63 7.69 -3.01 4.33
CA GLU A 63 7.36 -4.34 4.85
C GLU A 63 5.85 -4.55 5.07
N VAL A 64 5.17 -3.51 5.56
CA VAL A 64 3.71 -3.55 5.78
C VAL A 64 2.96 -3.76 4.46
N TYR A 65 3.36 -3.07 3.39
CA TYR A 65 2.72 -3.24 2.09
C TYR A 65 3.10 -4.57 1.40
N VAL A 66 4.34 -5.03 1.54
CA VAL A 66 4.77 -6.39 1.14
C VAL A 66 3.88 -7.43 1.80
N LYS A 67 3.58 -7.26 3.08
CA LYS A 67 2.69 -8.16 3.80
C LYS A 67 1.25 -8.08 3.29
N PHE A 68 0.70 -6.88 3.04
CA PHE A 68 -0.60 -6.72 2.41
C PHE A 68 -0.67 -7.48 1.08
N LEU A 69 0.30 -7.28 0.19
CA LEU A 69 0.38 -7.99 -1.09
C LEU A 69 0.43 -9.50 -0.91
N SER A 70 1.20 -10.00 0.06
CA SER A 70 1.34 -11.44 0.32
C SER A 70 0.07 -12.09 0.89
N GLU A 71 -0.81 -11.33 1.53
CA GLU A 71 -2.04 -11.84 2.13
C GLU A 71 -3.27 -11.62 1.23
N CYS A 72 -3.38 -10.47 0.57
CA CYS A 72 -4.55 -10.04 -0.18
C CYS A 72 -4.29 -9.81 -1.68
N GLY A 73 -3.03 -9.68 -2.13
CA GLY A 73 -2.72 -9.30 -3.51
C GLY A 73 -3.20 -7.89 -3.85
N SER A 74 -4.50 -7.73 -4.03
CA SER A 74 -5.26 -6.48 -4.13
C SER A 74 -6.63 -6.69 -3.50
N CYS A 75 -7.33 -5.62 -3.16
CA CYS A 75 -8.69 -5.72 -2.61
C CYS A 75 -9.55 -4.54 -3.01
N ASN A 76 -10.87 -4.76 -3.00
CA ASN A 76 -11.89 -3.75 -3.20
C ASN A 76 -13.04 -3.94 -2.22
N PHE A 77 -13.74 -2.84 -1.95
CA PHE A 77 -14.97 -2.78 -1.20
C PHE A 77 -15.89 -1.77 -1.88
N GLY A 78 -17.02 -2.24 -2.42
CA GLY A 78 -17.88 -1.40 -3.24
C GLY A 78 -17.10 -0.79 -4.41
N ASP A 79 -17.13 0.53 -4.52
CA ASP A 79 -16.47 1.29 -5.59
C ASP A 79 -15.00 1.67 -5.27
N THR A 80 -14.53 1.37 -4.05
CA THR A 80 -13.16 1.73 -3.65
C THR A 80 -12.23 0.51 -3.64
N TYR A 81 -10.93 0.71 -3.88
CA TYR A 81 -9.98 -0.39 -3.98
C TYR A 81 -8.58 -0.01 -3.47
N ILE A 82 -7.80 -1.03 -3.10
CA ILE A 82 -6.35 -0.90 -2.88
C ILE A 82 -5.64 -1.72 -3.95
N ASN A 83 -4.89 -1.01 -4.79
CA ASN A 83 -4.18 -1.57 -5.92
C ASN A 83 -3.01 -2.46 -5.48
N GLY A 84 -2.69 -3.48 -6.28
CA GLY A 84 -1.62 -4.42 -5.94
C GLY A 84 -1.32 -5.40 -7.06
N VAL A 85 -1.21 -6.68 -6.72
CA VAL A 85 -1.08 -7.82 -7.63
C VAL A 85 -2.42 -8.51 -7.71
N TYR A 86 -3.01 -8.56 -8.91
CA TYR A 86 -4.27 -9.26 -9.14
C TYR A 86 -3.99 -10.70 -9.52
N LYS A 87 -4.59 -11.62 -8.80
CA LYS A 87 -4.47 -13.06 -9.03
C LYS A 87 -5.77 -13.76 -8.68
N GLU A 88 -6.44 -14.28 -9.70
CA GLU A 88 -7.72 -14.97 -9.55
C GLU A 88 -7.93 -15.92 -10.74
N ASP A 89 -8.44 -17.12 -10.50
CA ASP A 89 -8.78 -18.12 -11.53
C ASP A 89 -7.68 -18.40 -12.56
N GLY A 90 -6.40 -18.34 -12.14
CA GLY A 90 -5.23 -18.53 -13.00
C GLY A 90 -4.87 -17.32 -13.86
N ILE A 91 -5.54 -16.19 -13.69
CA ILE A 91 -5.17 -14.90 -14.27
C ILE A 91 -4.22 -14.22 -13.30
N LEU A 92 -3.08 -13.74 -13.81
CA LEU A 92 -2.10 -12.93 -13.06
C LEU A 92 -1.86 -11.64 -13.81
N SER A 93 -2.04 -10.50 -13.13
CA SER A 93 -1.69 -9.18 -13.65
C SER A 93 -1.14 -8.28 -12.54
N TYR A 94 -0.57 -7.16 -12.94
CA TYR A 94 0.12 -6.24 -12.04
C TYR A 94 -0.42 -4.80 -12.19
N PRO A 95 -1.69 -4.54 -11.80
CA PRO A 95 -2.30 -3.22 -11.95
C PRO A 95 -1.47 -2.12 -11.29
N ILE A 96 -0.83 -2.41 -10.15
CA ILE A 96 0.07 -1.47 -9.47
C ILE A 96 1.25 -1.01 -10.34
N ILE A 97 1.80 -1.91 -11.17
CA ILE A 97 2.90 -1.58 -12.10
C ILE A 97 2.38 -0.74 -13.26
N GLU A 98 1.31 -1.21 -13.87
CA GLU A 98 0.72 -0.61 -15.07
C GLU A 98 0.28 0.82 -14.79
N LEU A 99 -0.54 1.00 -13.77
CA LEU A 99 -1.07 2.30 -13.38
C LEU A 99 0.02 3.26 -12.90
N THR A 100 0.96 2.80 -12.06
CA THR A 100 2.05 3.67 -11.58
C THR A 100 2.93 4.15 -12.73
N LYS A 101 3.27 3.28 -13.70
CA LYS A 101 4.05 3.68 -14.88
C LYS A 101 3.29 4.63 -15.77
N GLN A 102 2.02 4.34 -16.04
CA GLN A 102 1.16 5.21 -16.83
C GLN A 102 1.13 6.63 -16.25
N LEU A 103 0.88 6.77 -14.95
CA LEU A 103 0.77 8.09 -14.33
C LEU A 103 2.12 8.80 -14.14
N ARG A 104 3.24 8.05 -14.09
CA ARG A 104 4.58 8.65 -14.22
C ARG A 104 4.78 9.31 -15.57
N GLU A 105 4.28 8.70 -16.65
CA GLU A 105 4.37 9.23 -18.01
C GLU A 105 3.37 10.38 -18.26
N GLU A 106 2.11 10.22 -17.84
CA GLU A 106 1.04 11.16 -18.14
C GLU A 106 1.00 12.38 -17.21
N LEU A 107 1.23 12.18 -15.90
CA LEU A 107 1.08 13.21 -14.88
C LEU A 107 2.42 13.63 -14.24
N ASN A 108 3.56 13.09 -14.69
CA ASN A 108 4.87 13.27 -14.07
C ASN A 108 4.87 12.88 -12.58
N LEU A 109 4.19 11.79 -12.22
CA LEU A 109 4.21 11.25 -10.85
C LEU A 109 5.66 10.98 -10.42
N PRO A 110 6.12 11.51 -9.27
CA PRO A 110 7.48 11.28 -8.81
C PRO A 110 7.78 9.80 -8.58
N ASP A 111 9.01 9.39 -8.88
CA ASP A 111 9.45 7.98 -8.81
C ASP A 111 9.42 7.37 -7.41
N ASP A 112 9.36 8.18 -6.36
CA ASP A 112 9.27 7.77 -4.96
C ASP A 112 7.81 7.59 -4.47
N PHE A 113 6.86 7.48 -5.43
CA PHE A 113 5.48 7.12 -5.18
C PHE A 113 5.02 5.95 -6.03
N ILE A 114 4.12 5.14 -5.44
CA ILE A 114 3.28 4.17 -6.14
C ILE A 114 1.82 4.53 -5.93
N VAL A 115 0.93 4.07 -6.81
CA VAL A 115 -0.49 4.42 -6.81
C VAL A 115 -1.31 3.33 -6.15
N LEU A 116 -1.88 3.62 -4.97
CA LEU A 116 -2.76 2.70 -4.25
C LEU A 116 -4.19 2.73 -4.80
N ASN A 117 -4.68 3.91 -5.17
CA ASN A 117 -6.01 4.11 -5.74
C ASN A 117 -5.97 5.25 -6.75
N TYR A 118 -6.80 5.16 -7.78
CA TYR A 118 -6.99 6.19 -8.80
C TYR A 118 -8.46 6.33 -9.14
N GLU A 119 -9.06 7.41 -8.70
CA GLU A 119 -10.37 7.82 -9.17
C GLU A 119 -10.19 8.68 -10.42
N ILE A 120 -10.69 8.17 -11.55
CA ILE A 120 -10.41 8.73 -12.89
C ILE A 120 -10.79 10.20 -12.93
N ASP A 121 -9.80 11.05 -13.30
CA ASP A 121 -9.93 12.50 -13.44
C ASP A 121 -10.28 13.26 -12.16
N GLU A 122 -10.22 12.63 -10.98
CA GLU A 122 -10.53 13.25 -9.70
C GLU A 122 -9.34 13.28 -8.76
N TYR A 123 -8.89 12.12 -8.26
CA TYR A 123 -7.79 12.08 -7.29
C TYR A 123 -6.98 10.78 -7.33
N LEU A 124 -5.81 10.84 -6.71
CA LEU A 124 -4.89 9.73 -6.50
C LEU A 124 -4.66 9.52 -5.02
N ILE A 125 -4.61 8.26 -4.59
CA ILE A 125 -4.02 7.86 -3.32
C ILE A 125 -2.64 7.28 -3.60
N LEU A 126 -1.63 7.89 -3.02
CA LEU A 126 -0.22 7.65 -3.29
C LEU A 126 0.49 7.12 -2.06
N TYR A 127 1.26 6.06 -2.21
CA TYR A 127 2.09 5.54 -1.14
C TYR A 127 3.55 5.88 -1.40
N LYS A 128 4.20 6.51 -0.43
CA LYS A 128 5.59 6.88 -0.55
C LYS A 128 6.49 5.66 -0.38
N VAL A 129 7.42 5.48 -1.31
CA VAL A 129 8.37 4.35 -1.34
C VAL A 129 9.81 4.86 -1.40
N SER A 130 10.78 3.98 -1.21
CA SER A 130 12.20 4.30 -1.30
C SER A 130 12.86 3.50 -2.43
N LYS A 131 13.94 4.04 -3.00
CA LYS A 131 14.81 3.33 -3.95
C LYS A 131 15.98 2.62 -3.27
N THR A 132 16.27 2.97 -2.03
CA THR A 132 17.52 2.55 -1.35
C THR A 132 17.27 1.92 0.01
N ASP A 133 16.17 2.25 0.66
CA ASP A 133 15.93 1.87 2.05
C ASP A 133 14.73 0.95 2.17
N HIS A 134 14.90 -0.17 2.86
CA HIS A 134 13.79 -1.00 3.30
C HIS A 134 13.11 -0.33 4.49
N LEU A 135 11.95 0.25 4.23
CA LEU A 135 11.11 0.87 5.24
C LEU A 135 10.17 -0.17 5.87
N ASN A 136 9.91 -0.02 7.17
CA ASN A 136 8.91 -0.84 7.84
C ASN A 136 7.50 -0.48 7.33
N ASP A 137 7.20 0.83 7.32
CA ASP A 137 5.99 1.45 6.79
C ASP A 137 6.33 2.84 6.26
N SER A 138 5.39 3.48 5.57
CA SER A 138 5.59 4.80 5.00
C SER A 138 4.28 5.58 4.96
N LYS A 139 4.35 6.83 4.52
CA LYS A 139 3.25 7.78 4.49
C LYS A 139 2.40 7.61 3.25
N VAL A 140 1.09 7.83 3.41
CA VAL A 140 0.10 7.88 2.33
C VAL A 140 -0.29 9.33 2.08
N TYR A 141 -0.43 9.68 0.80
CA TYR A 141 -0.72 11.03 0.33
C TYR A 141 -1.92 10.98 -0.61
N ASP A 142 -2.62 12.09 -0.74
CA ASP A 142 -3.57 12.36 -1.80
C ASP A 142 -3.00 13.37 -2.80
N ALA A 143 -3.51 13.35 -4.01
CA ALA A 143 -3.27 14.37 -5.02
C ALA A 143 -4.49 14.50 -5.93
N GLU A 144 -4.99 15.72 -6.09
CA GLU A 144 -6.08 16.01 -7.00
C GLU A 144 -5.59 16.05 -8.45
N ILE A 145 -6.44 15.64 -9.38
CA ILE A 145 -6.22 15.77 -10.81
C ILE A 145 -7.14 16.87 -11.33
N HIS A 146 -6.61 17.76 -12.11
CA HIS A 146 -7.39 18.85 -12.71
C HIS A 146 -6.92 19.19 -14.13
N CYS A 147 -7.84 19.67 -14.93
CA CYS A 147 -7.53 20.15 -16.26
C CYS A 147 -6.96 21.57 -16.17
N ASN A 148 -5.77 21.79 -16.73
CA ASN A 148 -5.16 23.11 -16.80
C ASN A 148 -5.78 23.96 -17.93
N LYS A 149 -5.33 25.22 -18.07
CA LYS A 149 -5.85 26.16 -19.07
C LYS A 149 -5.60 25.73 -20.52
N ASP A 150 -4.64 24.84 -20.75
CA ASP A 150 -4.25 24.32 -22.05
C ASP A 150 -5.02 23.02 -22.39
N GLY A 151 -5.90 22.57 -21.50
CA GLY A 151 -6.69 21.34 -21.67
C GLY A 151 -5.95 20.06 -21.30
N ASN A 152 -4.78 20.15 -20.63
CA ASN A 152 -4.03 18.99 -20.19
C ASN A 152 -4.37 18.66 -18.73
N PHE A 153 -4.47 17.37 -18.42
CA PHE A 153 -4.55 16.91 -17.03
C PHE A 153 -3.21 17.09 -16.32
N VAL A 154 -3.27 17.60 -15.13
CA VAL A 154 -2.12 17.80 -14.25
C VAL A 154 -2.46 17.37 -12.83
N MET A 155 -1.48 16.84 -12.13
CA MET A 155 -1.60 16.44 -10.73
C MET A 155 -1.21 17.61 -9.81
N SER A 156 -1.98 17.82 -8.74
CA SER A 156 -1.61 18.74 -7.67
C SER A 156 -0.37 18.23 -6.91
N LYS A 157 0.22 19.08 -6.09
CA LYS A 157 1.28 18.63 -5.19
C LYS A 157 0.69 17.64 -4.19
N PRO A 158 1.29 16.43 -3.99
CA PRO A 158 0.83 15.48 -3.02
C PRO A 158 0.74 16.06 -1.59
N THR A 159 -0.40 15.85 -0.94
CA THR A 159 -0.72 16.27 0.42
C THR A 159 -0.73 15.06 1.34
N LEU A 160 -0.17 15.17 2.55
CA LEU A 160 -0.17 14.07 3.51
C LEU A 160 -1.60 13.74 3.93
N LEU A 161 -2.01 12.49 3.74
CA LEU A 161 -3.31 11.97 4.13
C LEU A 161 -3.20 11.13 5.41
N PHE A 162 -2.33 10.09 5.41
CA PHE A 162 -2.07 9.22 6.57
C PHE A 162 -0.58 9.11 6.85
N ASN A 163 -0.20 8.87 8.12
CA ASN A 163 1.19 8.72 8.51
C ASN A 163 1.76 7.32 8.21
N SER A 164 0.90 6.34 7.91
CA SER A 164 1.27 4.97 7.63
C SER A 164 0.27 4.31 6.67
N PHE A 165 0.68 3.21 6.05
CA PHE A 165 -0.24 2.33 5.30
C PHE A 165 -1.25 1.68 6.24
N ASP A 166 -0.84 1.32 7.47
CA ASP A 166 -1.73 0.76 8.47
C ASP A 166 -2.91 1.71 8.79
N GLU A 167 -2.64 3.03 8.99
CA GLU A 167 -3.69 4.02 9.23
C GLU A 167 -4.65 4.14 8.03
N TYR A 168 -4.12 4.17 6.81
CA TYR A 168 -4.93 4.18 5.58
C TYR A 168 -5.76 2.91 5.44
N PHE A 169 -5.18 1.76 5.73
CA PHE A 169 -5.88 0.50 5.63
C PHE A 169 -6.98 0.36 6.69
N GLU A 170 -6.77 0.86 7.92
CA GLU A 170 -7.80 0.94 8.95
C GLU A 170 -8.99 1.80 8.49
N ASP A 171 -8.74 2.99 7.94
CA ASP A 171 -9.76 3.86 7.37
C ASP A 171 -10.53 3.20 6.22
N PHE A 172 -9.81 2.51 5.31
CA PHE A 172 -10.42 1.72 4.24
C PHE A 172 -11.35 0.62 4.78
N LEU A 173 -10.98 -0.01 5.90
CA LEU A 173 -11.79 -1.04 6.53
C LEU A 173 -13.04 -0.48 7.24
N GLU A 174 -12.95 0.72 7.82
CA GLU A 174 -14.09 1.38 8.47
C GLU A 174 -15.21 1.72 7.48
N LEU A 175 -14.88 1.94 6.19
CA LEU A 175 -15.89 2.13 5.14
C LEU A 175 -16.83 0.92 5.01
N ALA A 176 -16.35 -0.28 5.36
CA ALA A 176 -17.15 -1.50 5.34
C ALA A 176 -18.12 -1.65 6.51
N ASP A 177 -17.89 -0.94 7.61
CA ASP A 177 -18.75 -1.00 8.80
C ASP A 177 -19.96 -0.03 8.69
N ASP A 178 -19.94 0.91 7.73
CA ASP A 178 -20.98 1.94 7.54
C ASP A 178 -22.09 1.53 6.54
N TYR A 179 -21.99 0.32 5.94
CA TYR A 179 -22.95 -0.26 5.00
C TYR A 179 -23.63 -1.49 5.59
#